data_4b2812c8736f3cd6234a4a8eeb52784c
#
_entry.id   4b2812c8736f3cd6234a4a8eeb52784c
#
_cell.length_a   1.000
_cell.length_b   1.000
_cell.length_c   1.000
_cell.angle_alpha   90.00
_cell.angle_beta   90.00
_cell.angle_gamma   90.00
#
_symmetry.space_group_name_H-M   'P 1'
#
loop_
_entity.id
_entity.type
_entity.pdbx_description
1 polymer ?
#
loop_
_entity_poly.entity_id
_entity_poly.type
_entity_poly.pdbx_seq_one_letter_code
_entity_poly.pdbx_strand_id
1 'polypeptide(L)'
;MMRSVFGEVTDNRTPVNKTKLDAVKLECFNKILDNSHRYYEDFYTSEGIEYEFNSEEFGEWVEEQIVEFHNLKEGIKMSNYHTILFKSRNKDNKHLEGFKERSKTFLSDKPVEELINKFKQFAEEGIEGELSRFYRSVNSRDIKKANTKLVHYLIDNPELPPHKLQTKLVSLASEKNCAVENKWLFDYDGEDTEVINFAERVEEYFEGKEQDVQITRAVSGFAVTVPHGFDTREILKEWPDVSLHRDGQLFMTFMIK
;
A
#
# COMPACT_ATOMS: atom_id res chain seq x y z
N MET A 1 27.54 26.13 -2.94
CA MET A 1 27.60 24.98 -2.00
C MET A 1 26.17 24.73 -1.54
N MET A 2 25.49 23.69 -2.03
CA MET A 2 24.14 23.38 -1.59
C MET A 2 24.13 23.22 -0.08
N ARG A 3 23.50 24.13 0.63
CA ARG A 3 23.31 24.02 2.07
C ARG A 3 22.15 23.05 2.31
N SER A 4 22.34 22.12 3.21
CA SER A 4 21.36 21.11 3.52
C SER A 4 20.03 21.75 3.92
N VAL A 5 19.03 21.57 3.13
CA VAL A 5 17.63 21.96 3.40
C VAL A 5 17.07 21.27 4.66
N PHE A 6 17.78 20.28 5.19
CA PHE A 6 17.34 19.39 6.25
C PHE A 6 18.20 19.46 7.51
N GLY A 7 18.29 20.64 8.11
CA GLY A 7 18.63 20.75 9.51
C GLY A 7 20.06 21.11 9.88
N GLU A 8 20.89 21.50 8.96
CA GLU A 8 22.07 22.25 9.31
C GLU A 8 21.92 23.66 8.75
N VAL A 9 21.46 24.55 9.59
CA VAL A 9 21.43 25.95 9.30
C VAL A 9 22.80 26.50 9.69
N THR A 10 23.55 26.85 8.74
CA THR A 10 24.64 27.77 8.96
C THR A 10 24.02 29.14 9.18
N ASP A 11 24.54 29.89 10.16
CA ASP A 11 24.17 31.23 10.51
C ASP A 11 22.87 31.43 11.29
N ASN A 12 22.92 31.21 12.61
CA ASN A 12 21.98 31.69 13.65
C ASN A 12 20.48 31.42 13.42
N ARG A 13 20.11 30.44 12.58
CA ARG A 13 18.70 30.12 12.36
C ARG A 13 18.23 29.01 13.28
N THR A 14 17.03 29.16 13.74
CA THR A 14 16.35 28.11 14.51
C THR A 14 16.26 26.86 13.65
N PRO A 15 16.82 25.73 14.06
CA PRO A 15 16.72 24.50 13.28
C PRO A 15 15.23 24.15 13.12
N VAL A 16 14.81 23.97 11.87
CA VAL A 16 13.45 23.52 11.57
C VAL A 16 13.21 22.20 12.29
N ASN A 17 12.13 22.13 13.04
CA ASN A 17 11.83 20.99 13.89
C ASN A 17 11.78 19.70 13.07
N LYS A 18 12.71 18.81 13.32
CA LYS A 18 12.94 17.57 12.56
C LYS A 18 11.68 16.70 12.45
N THR A 19 10.82 16.71 13.48
CA THR A 19 9.55 15.97 13.51
C THR A 19 8.47 16.56 12.58
N LYS A 20 8.48 17.86 12.32
CA LYS A 20 7.59 18.49 11.33
C LYS A 20 8.06 18.21 9.90
N LEU A 21 9.37 18.12 9.69
CA LEU A 21 9.96 17.82 8.40
C LEU A 21 9.83 16.37 7.96
N ASP A 22 9.77 15.40 8.86
CA ASP A 22 9.74 13.98 8.50
C ASP A 22 8.50 13.58 7.68
N ALA A 23 7.39 14.29 7.85
CA ALA A 23 6.17 14.07 7.07
C ALA A 23 6.19 14.73 5.67
N VAL A 24 6.97 15.79 5.50
CA VAL A 24 6.98 16.65 4.30
C VAL A 24 8.21 16.39 3.42
N LYS A 25 9.23 15.72 3.97
CA LYS A 25 10.56 15.57 3.34
C LYS A 25 10.54 15.07 1.90
N LEU A 26 9.75 14.07 1.58
CA LEU A 26 9.78 13.46 0.25
C LEU A 26 9.08 14.35 -0.78
N GLU A 27 7.98 14.97 -0.41
CA GLU A 27 7.22 15.85 -1.31
C GLU A 27 7.93 17.19 -1.49
N CYS A 28 8.48 17.77 -0.40
CA CYS A 28 9.35 18.94 -0.49
C CYS A 28 10.62 18.65 -1.28
N PHE A 29 11.25 17.48 -1.11
CA PHE A 29 12.45 17.11 -1.84
C PHE A 29 12.21 17.07 -3.36
N ASN A 30 11.09 16.50 -3.81
CA ASN A 30 10.76 16.49 -5.23
C ASN A 30 10.42 17.90 -5.75
N LYS A 31 9.66 18.68 -5.00
CA LYS A 31 9.37 20.10 -5.35
C LYS A 31 10.63 20.97 -5.34
N ILE A 32 11.59 20.69 -4.46
CA ILE A 32 12.88 21.40 -4.41
C ILE A 32 13.73 21.07 -5.63
N LEU A 33 13.78 19.78 -6.02
CA LEU A 33 14.51 19.38 -7.24
C LEU A 33 13.91 20.02 -8.49
N ASP A 34 12.58 20.12 -8.58
CA ASP A 34 11.89 20.70 -9.73
C ASP A 34 11.94 22.23 -9.78
N ASN A 35 12.09 22.90 -8.64
CA ASN A 35 12.02 24.36 -8.54
C ASN A 35 13.25 25.01 -7.88
N SER A 36 14.35 24.28 -7.69
CA SER A 36 15.55 24.80 -7.02
C SER A 36 16.09 26.09 -7.65
N HIS A 37 15.94 26.25 -8.97
CA HIS A 37 16.34 27.43 -9.71
C HIS A 37 15.56 28.71 -9.33
N ARG A 38 14.35 28.62 -8.72
CA ARG A 38 13.53 29.78 -8.34
C ARG A 38 14.08 30.54 -7.16
N TYR A 39 14.93 29.92 -6.37
CA TYR A 39 15.48 30.48 -5.13
C TYR A 39 16.93 30.91 -5.27
N TYR A 40 17.47 30.87 -6.50
CA TYR A 40 18.80 31.38 -6.82
C TYR A 40 18.65 32.66 -7.64
N GLU A 41 19.26 33.69 -7.15
CA GLU A 41 19.44 34.94 -7.88
C GLU A 41 20.79 34.93 -8.60
N ASP A 42 20.79 35.31 -9.87
CA ASP A 42 22.01 35.41 -10.69
C ASP A 42 22.63 36.79 -10.50
N PHE A 43 23.82 36.84 -9.92
CA PHE A 43 24.62 38.06 -9.82
C PHE A 43 25.76 38.03 -10.83
N TYR A 44 25.87 39.11 -11.61
CA TYR A 44 27.00 39.32 -12.51
C TYR A 44 28.13 40.00 -11.76
N THR A 45 29.18 39.26 -11.48
CA THR A 45 30.44 39.81 -10.96
C THR A 45 31.45 39.98 -12.08
N SER A 46 32.56 40.68 -11.81
CA SER A 46 33.68 40.82 -12.76
C SER A 46 34.36 39.48 -13.09
N GLU A 47 34.08 38.45 -12.35
CA GLU A 47 34.68 37.10 -12.46
C GLU A 47 33.73 36.05 -13.03
N GLY A 48 32.43 36.37 -13.21
CA GLY A 48 31.44 35.46 -13.74
C GLY A 48 30.05 35.62 -13.12
N ILE A 49 29.20 34.61 -13.26
CA ILE A 49 27.88 34.54 -12.65
C ILE A 49 28.03 33.87 -11.28
N GLU A 50 27.71 34.58 -10.22
CA GLU A 50 27.57 34.01 -8.89
C GLU A 50 26.07 33.79 -8.61
N TYR A 51 25.76 32.67 -7.97
CA TYR A 51 24.42 32.36 -7.52
C TYR A 51 24.31 32.54 -6.02
N GLU A 52 23.41 33.40 -5.58
CA GLU A 52 23.09 33.56 -4.17
C GLU A 52 21.74 32.89 -3.86
N PHE A 53 21.73 32.00 -2.86
CA PHE A 53 20.53 31.30 -2.44
C PHE A 53 19.74 32.18 -1.46
N ASN A 54 18.52 32.61 -1.87
CA ASN A 54 17.62 33.35 -1.01
C ASN A 54 16.99 32.39 0.03
N SER A 55 17.62 32.33 1.18
CA SER A 55 17.30 31.41 2.25
C SER A 55 16.10 31.82 3.09
N GLU A 56 15.70 33.09 3.06
CA GLU A 56 14.54 33.60 3.80
C GLU A 56 13.26 33.24 3.03
N GLU A 57 13.23 33.58 1.76
CA GLU A 57 12.13 33.23 0.84
C GLU A 57 11.92 31.71 0.72
N PHE A 58 13.00 30.93 0.73
CA PHE A 58 12.93 29.48 0.79
C PHE A 58 12.35 28.98 2.13
N GLY A 59 12.71 29.62 3.24
CA GLY A 59 12.17 29.31 4.56
C GLY A 59 10.66 29.55 4.63
N GLU A 60 10.20 30.69 4.13
CA GLU A 60 8.77 31.04 4.05
C GLU A 60 8.03 30.04 3.17
N TRP A 61 8.56 29.70 1.99
CA TRP A 61 7.95 28.70 1.12
C TRP A 61 7.85 27.31 1.79
N VAL A 62 8.87 26.88 2.53
CA VAL A 62 8.82 25.63 3.28
C VAL A 62 7.74 25.65 4.37
N GLU A 63 7.56 26.78 5.05
CA GLU A 63 6.49 26.93 6.04
C GLU A 63 5.10 26.91 5.39
N GLU A 64 4.93 27.53 4.24
CA GLU A 64 3.69 27.45 3.45
C GLU A 64 3.37 26.00 3.04
N GLN A 65 4.36 25.24 2.56
CA GLN A 65 4.17 23.83 2.20
C GLN A 65 3.81 22.99 3.44
N ILE A 66 4.35 23.31 4.62
CA ILE A 66 3.99 22.63 5.86
C ILE A 66 2.55 22.92 6.26
N VAL A 67 2.10 24.17 6.12
CA VAL A 67 0.71 24.58 6.40
C VAL A 67 -0.25 23.93 5.41
N GLU A 68 0.07 23.97 4.12
CA GLU A 68 -0.73 23.29 3.07
C GLU A 68 -0.83 21.81 3.33
N PHE A 69 0.26 21.15 3.71
CA PHE A 69 0.28 19.73 4.07
C PHE A 69 -0.56 19.44 5.33
N HIS A 70 -0.55 20.31 6.34
CA HIS A 70 -1.41 20.15 7.51
C HIS A 70 -2.88 20.32 7.17
N ASN A 71 -3.23 21.32 6.34
CA ASN A 71 -4.59 21.55 5.88
C ASN A 71 -5.10 20.38 5.01
N LEU A 72 -4.24 19.84 4.15
CA LEU A 72 -4.52 18.62 3.40
C LEU A 72 -4.71 17.41 4.34
N LYS A 73 -3.98 17.34 5.45
CA LYS A 73 -4.06 16.25 6.42
C LYS A 73 -5.38 16.24 7.21
N GLU A 74 -5.96 17.42 7.48
CA GLU A 74 -7.27 17.54 8.12
C GLU A 74 -8.43 17.27 7.14
N GLY A 75 -8.21 17.49 5.83
CA GLY A 75 -9.18 17.21 4.76
C GLY A 75 -9.05 15.84 4.10
N ILE A 76 -7.94 15.17 4.25
CA ILE A 76 -7.73 13.84 3.69
C ILE A 76 -8.30 12.79 4.66
N LYS A 77 -9.50 12.30 4.39
CA LYS A 77 -9.85 10.91 4.69
C LYS A 77 -8.62 10.08 4.31
N MET A 78 -7.97 9.43 5.28
CA MET A 78 -6.85 8.52 4.99
C MET A 78 -7.31 7.58 3.88
N SER A 79 -6.79 7.77 2.66
CA SER A 79 -7.13 6.90 1.55
C SER A 79 -6.69 5.50 1.94
N ASN A 80 -7.64 4.57 2.03
CA ASN A 80 -7.41 3.20 2.45
C ASN A 80 -6.74 2.44 1.30
N TYR A 81 -5.42 2.58 1.16
CA TYR A 81 -4.67 1.79 0.19
C TYR A 81 -4.77 0.31 0.49
N HIS A 82 -4.96 -0.48 -0.53
CA HIS A 82 -4.92 -1.92 -0.46
C HIS A 82 -3.89 -2.47 -1.44
N THR A 83 -3.30 -3.60 -1.11
CA THR A 83 -2.57 -4.39 -2.08
C THR A 83 -3.57 -5.08 -3.00
N ILE A 84 -3.44 -4.83 -4.29
CA ILE A 84 -4.23 -5.43 -5.35
C ILE A 84 -3.37 -6.51 -6.04
N LEU A 85 -3.95 -7.69 -6.23
CA LEU A 85 -3.29 -8.80 -6.91
C LEU A 85 -4.20 -9.35 -8.01
N PHE A 86 -3.76 -9.25 -9.26
CA PHE A 86 -4.29 -10.02 -10.38
C PHE A 86 -3.39 -11.24 -10.57
N LYS A 87 -3.98 -12.41 -10.64
CA LYS A 87 -3.22 -13.66 -10.73
C LYS A 87 -3.91 -14.70 -11.60
N SER A 88 -3.14 -15.26 -12.53
CA SER A 88 -3.49 -16.44 -13.29
C SER A 88 -2.56 -17.58 -12.88
N ARG A 89 -3.12 -18.62 -12.25
CA ARG A 89 -2.37 -19.67 -11.55
C ARG A 89 -2.32 -20.95 -12.37
N ASN A 90 -1.21 -21.67 -12.26
CA ASN A 90 -1.09 -23.01 -12.84
C ASN A 90 -2.20 -23.96 -12.35
N LYS A 91 -2.55 -23.89 -11.04
CA LYS A 91 -3.61 -24.76 -10.47
C LYS A 91 -4.94 -24.64 -11.22
N ASP A 92 -5.31 -23.44 -11.65
CA ASP A 92 -6.59 -23.16 -12.30
C ASP A 92 -6.57 -23.44 -13.81
N ASN A 93 -5.38 -23.39 -14.45
CA ASN A 93 -5.18 -23.41 -15.89
C ASN A 93 -4.39 -24.65 -16.38
N LYS A 94 -4.36 -25.73 -15.58
CA LYS A 94 -3.59 -26.96 -15.89
C LYS A 94 -3.98 -27.61 -17.21
N HIS A 95 -5.20 -27.36 -17.67
CA HIS A 95 -5.76 -27.92 -18.90
C HIS A 95 -5.34 -27.16 -20.15
N LEU A 96 -4.72 -26.00 -20.01
CA LEU A 96 -4.31 -25.15 -21.13
C LEU A 96 -2.86 -25.43 -21.52
N GLU A 97 -2.66 -25.87 -22.75
CA GLU A 97 -1.32 -26.10 -23.31
C GLU A 97 -0.57 -24.75 -23.46
N GLY A 98 0.70 -24.74 -23.09
CA GLY A 98 1.54 -23.53 -23.18
C GLY A 98 1.25 -22.46 -22.14
N PHE A 99 0.35 -22.70 -21.19
CA PHE A 99 0.06 -21.75 -20.12
C PHE A 99 1.29 -21.44 -19.28
N LYS A 100 1.44 -20.16 -18.89
CA LYS A 100 2.46 -19.69 -17.95
C LYS A 100 1.81 -18.83 -16.88
N GLU A 101 2.11 -19.14 -15.63
CA GLU A 101 1.60 -18.37 -14.49
C GLU A 101 2.01 -16.88 -14.61
N ARG A 102 1.04 -15.98 -14.43
CA ARG A 102 1.24 -14.53 -14.48
C ARG A 102 0.63 -13.89 -13.25
N SER A 103 1.23 -12.78 -12.82
CA SER A 103 0.65 -11.94 -11.78
C SER A 103 1.01 -10.48 -11.95
N LYS A 104 0.13 -9.60 -11.47
CA LYS A 104 0.35 -8.16 -11.40
C LYS A 104 -0.07 -7.67 -10.03
N THR A 105 0.85 -7.05 -9.29
CA THR A 105 0.59 -6.56 -7.95
C THR A 105 0.88 -5.06 -7.88
N PHE A 106 -0.02 -4.29 -7.26
CA PHE A 106 0.12 -2.85 -7.07
C PHE A 106 -0.69 -2.37 -5.86
N LEU A 107 -0.45 -1.13 -5.43
CA LEU A 107 -1.23 -0.46 -4.40
C LEU A 107 -2.32 0.39 -5.04
N SER A 108 -3.52 0.40 -4.46
CA SER A 108 -4.62 1.26 -4.88
C SER A 108 -5.56 1.58 -3.71
N ASP A 109 -6.03 2.81 -3.68
CA ASP A 109 -7.11 3.31 -2.82
C ASP A 109 -8.47 3.31 -3.52
N LYS A 110 -8.49 2.90 -4.79
CA LYS A 110 -9.70 2.88 -5.60
C LYS A 110 -10.61 1.72 -5.23
N PRO A 111 -11.94 1.90 -5.31
CA PRO A 111 -12.90 0.81 -5.16
C PRO A 111 -12.71 -0.25 -6.25
N VAL A 112 -13.24 -1.45 -5.97
CA VAL A 112 -13.09 -2.63 -6.85
C VAL A 112 -13.65 -2.36 -8.25
N GLU A 113 -14.78 -1.65 -8.33
CA GLU A 113 -15.50 -1.33 -9.55
C GLU A 113 -14.62 -0.53 -10.55
N GLU A 114 -13.82 0.40 -10.04
CA GLU A 114 -12.89 1.17 -10.87
C GLU A 114 -11.69 0.34 -11.36
N LEU A 115 -11.35 -0.73 -10.63
CA LEU A 115 -10.23 -1.61 -10.98
C LEU A 115 -10.61 -2.72 -11.96
N ILE A 116 -11.91 -2.95 -12.19
CA ILE A 116 -12.40 -4.01 -13.10
C ILE A 116 -11.85 -3.85 -14.52
N ASN A 117 -11.75 -2.62 -15.02
CA ASN A 117 -11.22 -2.40 -16.38
C ASN A 117 -9.72 -2.76 -16.48
N LYS A 118 -8.93 -2.49 -15.43
CA LYS A 118 -7.53 -2.92 -15.36
C LYS A 118 -7.41 -4.44 -15.25
N PHE A 119 -8.35 -5.07 -14.55
CA PHE A 119 -8.41 -6.53 -14.44
C PHE A 119 -8.79 -7.18 -15.78
N LYS A 120 -9.75 -6.61 -16.53
CA LYS A 120 -10.08 -7.05 -17.89
C LYS A 120 -8.85 -7.03 -18.79
N GLN A 121 -8.12 -5.92 -18.83
CA GLN A 121 -6.88 -5.82 -19.60
C GLN A 121 -5.88 -6.93 -19.22
N PHE A 122 -5.68 -7.18 -17.94
CA PHE A 122 -4.83 -8.27 -17.47
C PHE A 122 -5.33 -9.65 -17.95
N ALA A 123 -6.63 -9.91 -17.90
CA ALA A 123 -7.22 -11.17 -18.39
C ALA A 123 -7.07 -11.32 -19.90
N GLU A 124 -7.29 -10.25 -20.67
CA GLU A 124 -7.16 -10.21 -22.13
C GLU A 124 -5.73 -10.44 -22.64
N GLU A 125 -4.70 -10.14 -21.84
CA GLU A 125 -3.30 -10.46 -22.13
C GLU A 125 -2.98 -11.96 -22.08
N GLY A 126 -3.87 -12.79 -21.49
CA GLY A 126 -3.71 -14.23 -21.36
C GLY A 126 -3.99 -15.01 -22.64
N ILE A 127 -3.98 -16.34 -22.55
CA ILE A 127 -4.39 -17.23 -23.63
C ILE A 127 -5.87 -17.59 -23.55
N GLU A 128 -6.47 -18.03 -24.65
CA GLU A 128 -7.89 -18.41 -24.71
C GLU A 128 -8.22 -19.49 -23.68
N GLY A 129 -9.32 -19.31 -22.94
CA GLY A 129 -9.75 -20.18 -21.84
C GLY A 129 -9.01 -19.99 -20.52
N GLU A 130 -8.05 -19.04 -20.45
CA GLU A 130 -7.30 -18.75 -19.23
C GLU A 130 -8.16 -18.12 -18.13
N LEU A 131 -8.19 -18.73 -16.96
CA LEU A 131 -8.83 -18.20 -15.77
C LEU A 131 -7.88 -17.30 -15.00
N SER A 132 -8.26 -16.04 -14.85
CA SER A 132 -7.59 -15.03 -14.05
C SER A 132 -8.41 -14.66 -12.81
N ARG A 133 -7.77 -14.37 -11.70
CA ARG A 133 -8.39 -13.99 -10.42
C ARG A 133 -7.94 -12.62 -9.96
N PHE A 134 -8.85 -11.87 -9.34
CA PHE A 134 -8.60 -10.59 -8.71
C PHE A 134 -8.72 -10.72 -7.19
N TYR A 135 -7.70 -10.26 -6.49
CA TYR A 135 -7.64 -10.22 -5.03
C TYR A 135 -7.31 -8.83 -4.52
N ARG A 136 -7.81 -8.52 -3.33
CA ARG A 136 -7.53 -7.31 -2.57
C ARG A 136 -7.11 -7.67 -1.16
N SER A 137 -6.10 -7.00 -0.57
CA SER A 137 -5.74 -7.25 0.82
C SER A 137 -6.91 -6.97 1.76
N VAL A 138 -7.13 -7.86 2.75
CA VAL A 138 -8.17 -7.71 3.77
C VAL A 138 -7.96 -6.43 4.57
N ASN A 139 -6.71 -6.18 4.97
CA ASN A 139 -6.34 -4.97 5.69
C ASN A 139 -5.88 -3.87 4.73
N SER A 140 -6.28 -2.63 5.01
CA SER A 140 -5.72 -1.47 4.33
C SER A 140 -4.27 -1.23 4.76
N ARG A 141 -3.53 -0.46 3.96
CA ARG A 141 -2.09 -0.24 4.08
C ARG A 141 -1.77 1.21 4.40
N ASP A 142 -0.94 1.41 5.42
CA ASP A 142 -0.37 2.71 5.74
C ASP A 142 0.72 3.05 4.71
N ILE A 143 0.32 3.82 3.70
CA ILE A 143 1.21 4.22 2.61
C ILE A 143 2.37 5.10 3.12
N LYS A 144 2.16 5.87 4.19
CA LYS A 144 3.22 6.70 4.76
C LYS A 144 4.33 5.85 5.37
N LYS A 145 3.96 4.84 6.17
CA LYS A 145 4.92 3.87 6.70
C LYS A 145 5.65 3.12 5.58
N ALA A 146 4.92 2.70 4.55
CA ALA A 146 5.51 2.02 3.41
C ALA A 146 6.52 2.90 2.66
N ASN A 147 6.19 4.19 2.42
CA ASN A 147 7.10 5.15 1.80
C ASN A 147 8.33 5.41 2.67
N THR A 148 8.17 5.61 3.97
CA THR A 148 9.30 5.78 4.89
C THR A 148 10.25 4.57 4.83
N LYS A 149 9.71 3.36 4.84
CA LYS A 149 10.52 2.14 4.68
C LYS A 149 11.22 2.08 3.32
N LEU A 150 10.54 2.51 2.25
CA LEU A 150 11.16 2.55 0.93
C LEU A 150 12.35 3.51 0.90
N VAL A 151 12.23 4.69 1.50
CA VAL A 151 13.34 5.66 1.61
C VAL A 151 14.52 5.04 2.35
N HIS A 152 14.29 4.41 3.52
CA HIS A 152 15.37 3.72 4.24
C HIS A 152 15.99 2.61 3.40
N TYR A 153 15.17 1.82 2.74
CA TYR A 153 15.65 0.74 1.86
C TYR A 153 16.54 1.28 0.73
N LEU A 154 16.18 2.42 0.12
CA LEU A 154 16.94 3.01 -0.98
C LEU A 154 18.28 3.60 -0.53
N ILE A 155 18.38 4.09 0.70
CA ILE A 155 19.65 4.53 1.29
C ILE A 155 20.64 3.35 1.37
N ASP A 156 20.15 2.18 1.79
CA ASP A 156 20.96 0.97 1.92
C ASP A 156 21.19 0.26 0.57
N ASN A 157 20.33 0.54 -0.44
CA ASN A 157 20.35 -0.13 -1.74
C ASN A 157 20.25 0.89 -2.90
N PRO A 158 21.24 1.77 -3.08
CA PRO A 158 21.19 2.84 -4.09
C PRO A 158 21.18 2.33 -5.53
N GLU A 159 21.62 1.08 -5.73
CA GLU A 159 21.65 0.39 -7.04
C GLU A 159 20.28 -0.13 -7.50
N LEU A 160 19.19 0.05 -6.71
CA LEU A 160 17.88 -0.50 -7.08
C LEU A 160 17.40 0.10 -8.41
N PRO A 161 17.18 -0.73 -9.44
CA PRO A 161 16.73 -0.22 -10.73
C PRO A 161 15.33 0.44 -10.62
N PRO A 162 15.10 1.58 -11.30
CA PRO A 162 13.84 2.34 -11.22
C PRO A 162 12.59 1.49 -11.48
N HIS A 163 12.64 0.54 -12.41
CA HIS A 163 11.49 -0.35 -12.71
C HIS A 163 11.11 -1.28 -11.55
N LYS A 164 11.98 -1.49 -10.56
CA LYS A 164 11.72 -2.30 -9.37
C LYS A 164 11.16 -1.51 -8.19
N LEU A 165 11.14 -0.17 -8.25
CA LEU A 165 10.67 0.69 -7.15
C LEU A 165 9.22 0.36 -6.75
N GLN A 166 8.31 0.28 -7.72
CA GLN A 166 6.91 -0.03 -7.44
C GLN A 166 6.75 -1.41 -6.79
N THR A 167 7.44 -2.42 -7.29
CA THR A 167 7.40 -3.78 -6.71
C THR A 167 7.92 -3.78 -5.29
N LYS A 168 9.01 -3.03 -5.02
CA LYS A 168 9.57 -2.92 -3.68
C LYS A 168 8.62 -2.19 -2.73
N LEU A 169 7.99 -1.09 -3.17
CA LEU A 169 6.99 -0.37 -2.37
C LEU A 169 5.82 -1.30 -2.00
N VAL A 170 5.28 -2.06 -2.95
CA VAL A 170 4.21 -3.05 -2.69
C VAL A 170 4.67 -4.08 -1.66
N SER A 171 5.88 -4.60 -1.80
CA SER A 171 6.45 -5.56 -0.83
C SER A 171 6.51 -4.98 0.58
N LEU A 172 7.02 -3.76 0.74
CA LEU A 172 7.10 -3.07 2.03
C LEU A 172 5.72 -2.74 2.61
N ALA A 173 4.79 -2.30 1.78
CA ALA A 173 3.40 -2.04 2.19
C ALA A 173 2.68 -3.33 2.64
N SER A 174 3.07 -4.49 2.11
CA SER A 174 2.50 -5.79 2.48
C SER A 174 3.03 -6.34 3.81
N GLU A 175 4.01 -5.68 4.43
CA GLU A 175 4.47 -6.09 5.75
C GLU A 175 3.41 -5.81 6.82
N LYS A 176 3.33 -6.71 7.82
CA LYS A 176 2.32 -6.65 8.89
C LYS A 176 2.24 -5.29 9.60
N ASN A 177 3.38 -4.63 9.82
CA ASN A 177 3.43 -3.32 10.50
C ASN A 177 2.96 -2.15 9.63
N CYS A 178 2.69 -2.37 8.34
CA CYS A 178 2.03 -1.43 7.45
C CYS A 178 0.51 -1.67 7.33
N ALA A 179 -0.03 -2.72 7.95
CA ALA A 179 -1.48 -2.88 8.06
C ALA A 179 -2.07 -1.82 9.00
N VAL A 180 -3.19 -1.22 8.60
CA VAL A 180 -3.93 -0.22 9.40
C VAL A 180 -4.87 -0.92 10.37
N GLU A 181 -5.54 -1.98 9.88
CA GLU A 181 -6.40 -2.84 10.70
C GLU A 181 -5.71 -4.18 11.00
N ASN A 182 -6.31 -4.95 11.89
CA ASN A 182 -5.84 -6.30 12.24
C ASN A 182 -6.89 -7.36 11.91
N LYS A 183 -7.62 -7.19 10.82
CA LYS A 183 -8.59 -8.17 10.34
C LYS A 183 -7.89 -9.48 9.98
N TRP A 184 -8.52 -10.60 10.33
CA TRP A 184 -8.08 -11.92 9.94
C TRP A 184 -9.04 -12.50 8.91
N LEU A 185 -8.56 -13.42 8.09
CA LEU A 185 -9.31 -14.13 7.09
C LEU A 185 -9.16 -15.64 7.34
N PHE A 186 -10.29 -16.33 7.40
CA PHE A 186 -10.33 -17.77 7.37
C PHE A 186 -10.71 -18.19 5.95
N ASP A 187 -9.88 -19.01 5.32
CA ASP A 187 -10.13 -19.66 4.03
C ASP A 187 -10.83 -20.97 4.34
N TYR A 188 -12.12 -21.04 4.01
CA TYR A 188 -13.01 -22.14 4.33
C TYR A 188 -13.22 -22.98 3.08
N ASP A 189 -12.63 -24.17 3.05
CA ASP A 189 -12.69 -25.15 1.96
C ASP A 189 -13.67 -26.31 2.26
N GLY A 190 -14.48 -26.22 3.35
CA GLY A 190 -15.47 -27.21 3.75
C GLY A 190 -16.76 -27.17 2.93
N GLU A 191 -17.78 -27.87 3.41
CA GLU A 191 -19.09 -27.94 2.74
C GLU A 191 -19.81 -26.58 2.76
N ASP A 192 -20.40 -26.18 1.63
CA ASP A 192 -21.12 -24.91 1.44
C ASP A 192 -22.23 -24.70 2.49
N THR A 193 -22.88 -25.78 2.96
CA THR A 193 -23.97 -25.77 3.94
C THR A 193 -23.49 -25.44 5.37
N GLU A 194 -22.24 -25.72 5.67
CA GLU A 194 -21.66 -25.58 7.02
C GLU A 194 -20.93 -24.25 7.27
N VAL A 195 -20.72 -23.43 6.23
CA VAL A 195 -20.00 -22.15 6.37
C VAL A 195 -20.71 -21.18 7.33
N ILE A 196 -22.05 -21.23 7.38
CA ILE A 196 -22.85 -20.41 8.30
C ILE A 196 -22.58 -20.84 9.73
N ASN A 197 -22.62 -22.13 10.00
CA ASN A 197 -22.33 -22.70 11.33
C ASN A 197 -20.90 -22.34 11.78
N PHE A 198 -19.95 -22.37 10.85
CA PHE A 198 -18.58 -21.92 11.12
C PHE A 198 -18.54 -20.43 11.48
N ALA A 199 -19.22 -19.57 10.74
CA ALA A 199 -19.27 -18.13 10.99
C ALA A 199 -19.93 -17.82 12.34
N GLU A 200 -21.05 -18.44 12.67
CA GLU A 200 -21.74 -18.33 13.95
C GLU A 200 -20.81 -18.76 15.11
N ARG A 201 -20.09 -19.87 14.93
CA ARG A 201 -19.10 -20.33 15.92
C ARG A 201 -17.94 -19.36 16.11
N VAL A 202 -17.53 -18.66 15.03
CA VAL A 202 -16.52 -17.58 15.08
C VAL A 202 -17.08 -16.36 15.81
N GLU A 203 -18.34 -15.99 15.58
CA GLU A 203 -19.01 -14.85 16.22
C GLU A 203 -19.06 -14.98 17.75
N GLU A 204 -19.15 -16.19 18.29
CA GLU A 204 -19.15 -16.44 19.75
C GLU A 204 -17.90 -15.87 20.44
N TYR A 205 -16.76 -15.76 19.74
CA TYR A 205 -15.54 -15.16 20.27
C TYR A 205 -15.57 -13.62 20.37
N PHE A 206 -16.61 -13.00 19.81
CA PHE A 206 -16.79 -11.55 19.78
C PHE A 206 -17.98 -11.07 20.60
N GLU A 207 -18.47 -11.86 21.57
CA GLU A 207 -19.64 -11.57 22.41
C GLU A 207 -19.64 -10.13 22.98
N GLY A 208 -20.80 -9.45 22.86
CA GLY A 208 -21.07 -8.12 23.44
C GLY A 208 -20.61 -6.94 22.60
N LYS A 209 -20.10 -7.15 21.38
CA LYS A 209 -19.85 -6.09 20.41
C LYS A 209 -20.52 -6.49 19.09
N GLU A 210 -21.19 -5.57 18.43
CA GLU A 210 -21.58 -5.73 17.02
C GLU A 210 -20.30 -5.85 16.20
N GLN A 211 -19.88 -7.08 15.92
CA GLN A 211 -18.68 -7.36 15.13
C GLN A 211 -19.11 -7.87 13.78
N ASP A 212 -18.56 -7.29 12.73
CA ASP A 212 -18.85 -7.70 11.36
C ASP A 212 -18.02 -8.93 10.98
N VAL A 213 -18.52 -10.13 11.29
CA VAL A 213 -18.06 -11.35 10.62
C VAL A 213 -18.67 -11.37 9.23
N GLN A 214 -17.84 -11.35 8.20
CA GLN A 214 -18.28 -11.27 6.82
C GLN A 214 -17.93 -12.55 6.07
N ILE A 215 -18.96 -13.16 5.44
CA ILE A 215 -18.78 -14.32 4.57
C ILE A 215 -18.73 -13.83 3.12
N THR A 216 -17.66 -14.18 2.41
CA THR A 216 -17.49 -13.88 0.99
C THR A 216 -17.25 -15.16 0.22
N ARG A 217 -18.01 -15.38 -0.86
CA ARG A 217 -17.80 -16.56 -1.71
C ARG A 217 -16.48 -16.43 -2.48
N ALA A 218 -15.67 -17.48 -2.48
CA ALA A 218 -14.46 -17.61 -3.29
C ALA A 218 -14.75 -18.44 -4.56
N VAL A 219 -13.73 -18.74 -5.37
CA VAL A 219 -13.87 -19.63 -6.55
C VAL A 219 -14.16 -21.06 -6.10
N SER A 220 -13.54 -21.49 -4.99
CA SER A 220 -13.82 -22.73 -4.29
C SER A 220 -13.93 -22.39 -2.81
N GLY A 221 -15.06 -22.75 -2.16
CA GLY A 221 -15.28 -22.45 -0.74
C GLY A 221 -15.61 -20.98 -0.47
N PHE A 222 -15.26 -20.51 0.73
CA PHE A 222 -15.60 -19.19 1.23
C PHE A 222 -14.41 -18.55 1.99
N ALA A 223 -14.42 -17.23 2.04
CA ALA A 223 -13.57 -16.45 2.93
C ALA A 223 -14.44 -15.86 4.06
N VAL A 224 -14.12 -16.17 5.30
CA VAL A 224 -14.75 -15.57 6.47
C VAL A 224 -13.77 -14.58 7.08
N THR A 225 -14.14 -13.28 7.08
CA THR A 225 -13.30 -12.23 7.64
C THR A 225 -13.79 -11.78 9.00
N VAL A 226 -12.85 -11.53 9.91
CA VAL A 226 -13.13 -11.08 11.29
C VAL A 226 -12.38 -9.80 11.59
N PRO A 227 -12.92 -8.93 12.48
CA PRO A 227 -12.38 -7.58 12.72
C PRO A 227 -11.00 -7.57 13.39
N HIS A 228 -10.68 -8.59 14.16
CA HIS A 228 -9.37 -8.75 14.84
C HIS A 228 -9.11 -10.20 15.23
N GLY A 229 -7.89 -10.48 15.68
CA GLY A 229 -7.50 -11.81 16.10
C GLY A 229 -8.05 -12.21 17.47
N PHE A 230 -8.20 -13.52 17.65
CA PHE A 230 -8.56 -14.19 18.90
C PHE A 230 -7.81 -15.52 19.04
N ASP A 231 -8.05 -16.30 20.10
CA ASP A 231 -7.47 -17.64 20.23
C ASP A 231 -8.20 -18.64 19.34
N THR A 232 -7.54 -19.04 18.26
CA THR A 232 -8.11 -19.89 17.20
C THR A 232 -7.80 -21.37 17.36
N ARG A 233 -7.12 -21.79 18.45
CA ARG A 233 -6.63 -23.18 18.59
C ARG A 233 -7.77 -24.21 18.64
N GLU A 234 -8.87 -23.89 19.31
CA GLU A 234 -10.03 -24.76 19.42
C GLU A 234 -10.80 -24.82 18.09
N ILE A 235 -11.14 -23.67 17.51
CA ILE A 235 -11.92 -23.59 16.30
C ILE A 235 -11.21 -24.23 15.10
N LEU A 236 -9.90 -24.06 14.95
CA LEU A 236 -9.14 -24.71 13.89
C LEU A 236 -8.99 -26.23 14.09
N LYS A 237 -9.17 -26.72 15.30
CA LYS A 237 -9.23 -28.15 15.58
C LYS A 237 -10.60 -28.75 15.27
N GLU A 238 -11.68 -27.99 15.55
CA GLU A 238 -13.05 -28.36 15.22
C GLU A 238 -13.29 -28.36 13.70
N TRP A 239 -12.65 -27.42 12.97
CA TRP A 239 -12.81 -27.17 11.53
C TRP A 239 -11.49 -27.36 10.78
N PRO A 240 -11.07 -28.61 10.50
CA PRO A 240 -9.77 -28.91 9.89
C PRO A 240 -9.62 -28.44 8.44
N ASP A 241 -10.73 -28.21 7.73
CA ASP A 241 -10.77 -27.71 6.35
C ASP A 241 -10.69 -26.18 6.27
N VAL A 242 -10.41 -25.53 7.42
CA VAL A 242 -10.25 -24.07 7.51
C VAL A 242 -8.80 -23.71 7.71
N SER A 243 -8.30 -22.78 6.90
CA SER A 243 -6.98 -22.21 7.10
C SER A 243 -7.04 -20.73 7.49
N LEU A 244 -6.17 -20.32 8.43
CA LEU A 244 -6.12 -18.96 8.94
C LEU A 244 -5.04 -18.12 8.26
N HIS A 245 -5.46 -16.98 7.71
CA HIS A 245 -4.60 -15.94 7.16
C HIS A 245 -4.72 -14.65 7.96
N ARG A 246 -3.71 -14.32 8.78
CA ARG A 246 -3.72 -13.13 9.66
C ARG A 246 -3.64 -11.79 8.93
N ASP A 247 -3.28 -11.82 7.66
CA ASP A 247 -3.18 -10.66 6.77
C ASP A 247 -3.32 -11.16 5.32
N GLY A 248 -4.50 -11.70 5.01
CA GLY A 248 -4.80 -12.41 3.78
C GLY A 248 -5.18 -11.50 2.60
N GLN A 249 -5.41 -12.16 1.49
CA GLN A 249 -5.94 -11.57 0.26
C GLN A 249 -7.38 -12.07 0.05
N LEU A 250 -8.34 -11.16 0.07
CA LEU A 250 -9.74 -11.46 -0.17
C LEU A 250 -9.97 -11.59 -1.68
N PHE A 251 -10.60 -12.68 -2.09
CA PHE A 251 -11.02 -12.87 -3.47
C PHE A 251 -12.16 -11.89 -3.82
N MET A 252 -12.03 -11.20 -4.95
CA MET A 252 -13.00 -10.21 -5.42
C MET A 252 -13.81 -10.72 -6.60
N THR A 253 -13.16 -11.25 -7.63
CA THR A 253 -13.81 -11.81 -8.82
C THR A 253 -12.81 -12.61 -9.68
N PHE A 254 -13.34 -13.29 -10.70
CA PHE A 254 -12.52 -13.94 -11.72
C PHE A 254 -13.01 -13.60 -13.14
N MET A 255 -12.19 -13.86 -14.12
CA MET A 255 -12.51 -13.77 -15.55
C MET A 255 -11.88 -14.94 -16.29
N ILE A 256 -12.56 -15.41 -17.31
CA ILE A 256 -12.06 -16.37 -18.28
C ILE A 256 -11.94 -15.60 -19.61
N LYS A 257 -10.78 -15.69 -20.25
CA LYS A 257 -10.58 -15.12 -21.57
C LYS A 257 -11.28 -15.92 -22.65
#